data_66a645bf2ba156c7ff92197f9d25831a
#
_entry.id   66a645bf2ba156c7ff92197f9d25831a
#
_cell.length_a   1.000
_cell.length_b   1.000
_cell.length_c   1.000
_cell.angle_alpha   90.00
_cell.angle_beta   90.00
_cell.angle_gamma   90.00
#
_symmetry.space_group_name_H-M   'P 1'
#
loop_
_entity.id
_entity.type
_entity.pdbx_description
1 polymer ?
#
loop_
_entity_poly.entity_id
_entity_poly.type
_entity_poly.pdbx_seq_one_letter_code
_entity_poly.pdbx_strand_id
1 'polypeptide(L)'
;MIDKLKKAYQYITEGVWTKEKHEYNSRFMRWFSGQMQVFIFTIQSFGKNQMVVRSAGLTYYTLLAIVPLVAVIFGITKGFGFQDRMIAFLYEAFPRYDTLIGYLTEFANNLLDQTRGGWLASIGFAVFLWSVLRVFMSIEDSFNYIWEVRRSRSIARKMSDYIAILIVGPIVWLVFSTAGDRVESILDNLVDGTFLSPLLTFIKVLIPFVTTALILSLVYSVMPNTKVKFPAALKAGVIAGTVLVFVQVFYAYGQSSISRYNAIYGSFAALPLFFIWLNVCWQIVMFGAELSFGYQNVERYKYERESYNVSHDYRRKIMLLVMHRIAVSFTAGQEQLDSEQLAKILNLPVRIVRDTLYDLEQAGLLVSVEDEKQKTVRYYPGRDVSRMRIYDVVQAVDTHGLSHLNLAEYGELQSVNKLFARFIGEMNRSDNNILLLDIESGNETV
;
A
#
# COMPACT_ATOMS: atom_id res chain seq x y z
N MET A 1 26.31 25.14 6.65
CA MET A 1 24.96 24.85 6.19
C MET A 1 24.88 23.42 5.60
N ILE A 2 25.83 23.04 4.75
CA ILE A 2 25.91 21.71 4.09
C ILE A 2 26.05 20.56 5.13
N ASP A 3 26.86 20.72 6.18
CA ASP A 3 27.03 19.69 7.22
C ASP A 3 25.78 19.47 8.10
N LYS A 4 25.02 20.53 8.34
CA LYS A 4 23.73 20.41 9.05
C LYS A 4 22.70 19.69 8.19
N LEU A 5 22.67 19.93 6.87
CA LEU A 5 21.83 19.23 5.93
C LEU A 5 22.23 17.75 5.79
N LYS A 6 23.53 17.46 5.77
CA LYS A 6 24.05 16.10 5.71
C LYS A 6 23.73 15.29 6.99
N LYS A 7 23.88 15.91 8.16
CA LYS A 7 23.47 15.32 9.45
C LYS A 7 21.96 15.12 9.54
N ALA A 8 21.14 16.07 9.07
CA ALA A 8 19.69 15.93 9.00
C ALA A 8 19.29 14.82 8.04
N TYR A 9 19.93 14.72 6.88
CA TYR A 9 19.71 13.66 5.92
C TYR A 9 20.08 12.28 6.50
N GLN A 10 21.23 12.15 7.14
CA GLN A 10 21.63 10.91 7.82
C GLN A 10 20.67 10.55 8.98
N TYR A 11 20.20 11.54 9.74
CA TYR A 11 19.22 11.31 10.79
C TYR A 11 17.89 10.84 10.22
N ILE A 12 17.43 11.41 9.11
CA ILE A 12 16.18 11.04 8.43
C ILE A 12 16.30 9.65 7.78
N THR A 13 17.45 9.31 7.20
CA THR A 13 17.64 8.05 6.49
C THR A 13 17.99 6.88 7.40
N GLU A 14 18.73 7.11 8.47
CA GLU A 14 19.26 6.05 9.36
C GLU A 14 18.84 6.24 10.82
N GLY A 15 19.00 7.43 11.37
CA GLY A 15 18.83 7.72 12.79
C GLY A 15 17.39 7.56 13.32
N VAL A 16 16.40 7.81 12.47
CA VAL A 16 14.98 7.64 12.84
C VAL A 16 14.60 6.15 12.97
N TRP A 17 15.35 5.26 12.30
CA TRP A 17 15.09 3.82 12.29
C TRP A 17 15.88 3.05 13.34
N THR A 18 17.07 3.54 13.73
CA THR A 18 18.00 2.86 14.66
C THR A 18 17.65 3.03 16.13
N LYS A 19 16.94 4.10 16.50
CA LYS A 19 16.54 4.32 17.90
C LYS A 19 15.30 3.52 18.26
N GLU A 20 15.42 2.70 19.29
CA GLU A 20 14.27 1.99 19.85
C GLU A 20 13.32 2.94 20.57
N LYS A 21 12.02 2.59 20.59
CA LYS A 21 10.98 3.40 21.27
C LYS A 21 11.29 3.66 22.75
N HIS A 22 12.09 2.80 23.39
CA HIS A 22 12.49 2.92 24.81
C HIS A 22 13.56 3.98 25.05
N GLU A 23 14.35 4.36 24.06
CA GLU A 23 15.43 5.36 24.19
C GLU A 23 14.93 6.81 24.22
N TYR A 24 13.64 7.04 23.92
CA TYR A 24 13.06 8.37 23.97
C TYR A 24 12.50 8.68 25.36
N ASN A 25 13.07 9.68 26.04
CA ASN A 25 12.69 10.12 27.39
C ASN A 25 11.27 10.72 27.50
N SER A 26 10.63 11.10 26.38
CA SER A 26 9.32 11.77 26.35
C SER A 26 8.29 10.98 25.54
N ARG A 27 7.04 10.88 26.06
CA ARG A 27 5.90 10.31 25.32
C ARG A 27 5.64 11.06 24.00
N PHE A 28 5.83 12.37 23.99
CA PHE A 28 5.70 13.21 22.80
C PHE A 28 6.75 12.86 21.74
N MET A 29 8.02 12.71 22.12
CA MET A 29 9.09 12.33 21.19
C MET A 29 8.88 10.93 20.60
N ARG A 30 8.39 9.99 21.39
CA ARG A 30 7.99 8.66 20.92
C ARG A 30 6.90 8.71 19.86
N TRP A 31 5.86 9.47 20.13
CA TRP A 31 4.75 9.65 19.20
C TRP A 31 5.23 10.34 17.91
N PHE A 32 5.98 11.43 18.04
CA PHE A 32 6.50 12.20 16.90
C PHE A 32 7.45 11.37 16.03
N SER A 33 8.37 10.62 16.64
CA SER A 33 9.26 9.69 15.94
C SER A 33 8.48 8.64 15.16
N GLY A 34 7.42 8.06 15.74
CA GLY A 34 6.55 7.12 15.04
C GLY A 34 5.84 7.74 13.83
N GLN A 35 5.34 8.99 13.95
CA GLN A 35 4.75 9.70 12.82
C GLN A 35 5.78 9.97 11.70
N MET A 36 6.99 10.37 12.08
CA MET A 36 8.09 10.60 11.13
C MET A 36 8.49 9.31 10.40
N GLN A 37 8.57 8.18 11.11
CA GLN A 37 8.84 6.86 10.50
C GLN A 37 7.79 6.52 9.44
N VAL A 38 6.50 6.65 9.78
CA VAL A 38 5.40 6.39 8.83
C VAL A 38 5.51 7.31 7.63
N PHE A 39 5.74 8.60 7.83
CA PHE A 39 5.81 9.59 6.76
C PHE A 39 6.99 9.35 5.80
N ILE A 40 8.19 9.09 6.36
CA ILE A 40 9.39 8.77 5.57
C ILE A 40 9.17 7.47 4.77
N PHE A 41 8.61 6.44 5.44
CA PHE A 41 8.23 5.20 4.78
C PHE A 41 7.30 5.45 3.61
N THR A 42 6.23 6.23 3.82
CA THR A 42 5.24 6.55 2.80
C THR A 42 5.87 7.25 1.59
N ILE A 43 6.75 8.24 1.80
CA ILE A 43 7.45 8.93 0.71
C ILE A 43 8.33 7.95 -0.09
N GLN A 44 9.09 7.10 0.60
CA GLN A 44 9.96 6.12 -0.05
C GLN A 44 9.15 5.08 -0.84
N SER A 45 8.08 4.56 -0.25
CA SER A 45 7.18 3.60 -0.89
C SER A 45 6.45 4.22 -2.08
N PHE A 46 5.97 5.45 -1.95
CA PHE A 46 5.31 6.20 -3.02
C PHE A 46 6.18 6.32 -4.28
N GLY A 47 7.47 6.64 -4.08
CA GLY A 47 8.45 6.68 -5.18
C GLY A 47 8.77 5.29 -5.74
N LYS A 48 9.09 4.32 -4.86
CA LYS A 48 9.43 2.95 -5.25
C LYS A 48 8.30 2.25 -6.01
N ASN A 49 7.07 2.46 -5.58
CA ASN A 49 5.88 1.87 -6.16
C ASN A 49 5.36 2.63 -7.39
N GLN A 50 6.09 3.66 -7.85
CA GLN A 50 5.75 4.47 -9.03
C GLN A 50 4.31 5.04 -8.97
N MET A 51 3.89 5.52 -7.79
CA MET A 51 2.52 5.98 -7.58
C MET A 51 2.14 7.18 -8.45
N VAL A 52 3.09 8.02 -8.85
CA VAL A 52 2.88 9.12 -9.80
C VAL A 52 2.39 8.58 -11.16
N VAL A 53 3.03 7.51 -11.67
CA VAL A 53 2.65 6.89 -12.95
C VAL A 53 1.28 6.23 -12.85
N ARG A 54 1.01 5.54 -11.73
CA ARG A 54 -0.30 4.93 -11.48
C ARG A 54 -1.41 5.97 -11.37
N SER A 55 -1.16 7.10 -10.71
CA SER A 55 -2.08 8.23 -10.63
C SER A 55 -2.39 8.83 -12.00
N ALA A 56 -1.39 8.92 -12.88
CA ALA A 56 -1.62 9.36 -14.27
C ALA A 56 -2.50 8.37 -15.04
N GLY A 57 -2.28 7.06 -14.86
CA GLY A 57 -3.16 6.03 -15.43
C GLY A 57 -4.59 6.12 -14.91
N LEU A 58 -4.78 6.32 -13.59
CA LEU A 58 -6.10 6.53 -12.98
C LEU A 58 -6.78 7.79 -13.53
N THR A 59 -6.03 8.88 -13.70
CA THR A 59 -6.52 10.11 -14.33
C THR A 59 -7.04 9.84 -15.73
N TYR A 60 -6.26 9.13 -16.55
CA TYR A 60 -6.64 8.76 -17.91
C TYR A 60 -7.93 7.94 -17.95
N TYR A 61 -8.01 6.86 -17.16
CA TYR A 61 -9.21 6.03 -17.09
C TYR A 61 -10.43 6.81 -16.57
N THR A 62 -10.23 7.67 -15.56
CA THR A 62 -11.32 8.51 -15.03
C THR A 62 -11.85 9.45 -16.10
N LEU A 63 -10.97 10.07 -16.89
CA LEU A 63 -11.40 10.96 -17.99
C LEU A 63 -12.18 10.22 -19.06
N LEU A 64 -11.72 9.04 -19.46
CA LEU A 64 -12.45 8.20 -20.43
C LEU A 64 -13.80 7.74 -19.91
N ALA A 65 -13.91 7.52 -18.62
CA ALA A 65 -15.13 7.01 -17.99
C ALA A 65 -16.05 8.13 -17.47
N ILE A 66 -15.67 9.41 -17.51
CA ILE A 66 -16.47 10.49 -16.91
C ILE A 66 -17.87 10.58 -17.56
N VAL A 67 -17.92 10.52 -18.87
CA VAL A 67 -19.19 10.54 -19.62
C VAL A 67 -20.03 9.29 -19.36
N PRO A 68 -19.46 8.06 -19.50
CA PRO A 68 -20.09 6.82 -19.06
C PRO A 68 -20.60 6.84 -17.63
N LEU A 69 -19.77 7.25 -16.69
CA LEU A 69 -20.11 7.26 -15.26
C LEU A 69 -21.29 8.19 -14.96
N VAL A 70 -21.26 9.40 -15.53
CA VAL A 70 -22.34 10.36 -15.38
C VAL A 70 -23.66 9.77 -15.90
N ALA A 71 -23.67 9.14 -17.07
CA ALA A 71 -24.87 8.55 -17.61
C ALA A 71 -25.41 7.38 -16.79
N VAL A 72 -24.52 6.52 -16.21
CA VAL A 72 -24.95 5.46 -15.29
C VAL A 72 -25.55 6.05 -14.01
N ILE A 73 -24.92 7.07 -13.43
CA ILE A 73 -25.42 7.77 -12.25
C ILE A 73 -26.79 8.40 -12.54
N PHE A 74 -26.94 9.08 -13.69
CA PHE A 74 -28.22 9.65 -14.13
C PHE A 74 -29.30 8.55 -14.34
N GLY A 75 -28.92 7.42 -14.94
CA GLY A 75 -29.84 6.29 -15.11
C GLY A 75 -30.34 5.74 -13.78
N ILE A 76 -29.45 5.58 -12.82
CA ILE A 76 -29.77 5.11 -11.47
C ILE A 76 -30.65 6.15 -10.75
N THR A 77 -30.25 7.42 -10.73
CA THR A 77 -31.02 8.48 -10.05
C THR A 77 -32.39 8.69 -10.68
N LYS A 78 -32.52 8.56 -12.00
CA LYS A 78 -33.81 8.56 -12.72
C LYS A 78 -34.69 7.39 -12.30
N GLY A 79 -34.11 6.19 -12.20
CA GLY A 79 -34.83 4.99 -11.74
C GLY A 79 -35.38 5.10 -10.33
N PHE A 80 -34.72 5.84 -9.45
CA PHE A 80 -35.14 6.11 -8.07
C PHE A 80 -35.91 7.44 -7.89
N GLY A 81 -36.12 8.22 -8.96
CA GLY A 81 -36.86 9.50 -8.89
C GLY A 81 -36.04 10.68 -8.32
N PHE A 82 -34.71 10.60 -8.27
CA PHE A 82 -33.84 11.64 -7.72
C PHE A 82 -33.08 12.46 -8.78
N GLN A 83 -33.44 12.31 -10.05
CA GLN A 83 -32.72 12.93 -11.15
C GLN A 83 -32.63 14.46 -11.01
N ASP A 84 -33.73 15.12 -10.68
CA ASP A 84 -33.78 16.59 -10.59
C ASP A 84 -32.88 17.13 -9.48
N ARG A 85 -32.79 16.40 -8.34
CA ARG A 85 -31.87 16.75 -7.26
C ARG A 85 -30.41 16.61 -7.68
N MET A 86 -30.08 15.56 -8.42
CA MET A 86 -28.72 15.37 -8.92
C MET A 86 -28.33 16.48 -9.88
N ILE A 87 -29.23 16.85 -10.79
CA ILE A 87 -29.01 17.95 -11.75
C ILE A 87 -28.82 19.28 -11.00
N ALA A 88 -29.71 19.60 -10.05
CA ALA A 88 -29.59 20.80 -9.22
C ALA A 88 -28.26 20.88 -8.50
N PHE A 89 -27.84 19.75 -7.87
CA PHE A 89 -26.53 19.67 -7.21
C PHE A 89 -25.37 19.91 -8.16
N LEU A 90 -25.39 19.35 -9.38
CA LEU A 90 -24.32 19.57 -10.35
C LEU A 90 -24.20 21.05 -10.73
N TYR A 91 -25.33 21.72 -10.94
CA TYR A 91 -25.34 23.16 -11.23
C TYR A 91 -24.86 24.01 -10.04
N GLU A 92 -25.20 23.62 -8.82
CA GLU A 92 -24.77 24.30 -7.60
C GLU A 92 -23.28 24.06 -7.30
N ALA A 93 -22.83 22.81 -7.41
CA ALA A 93 -21.43 22.45 -7.16
C ALA A 93 -20.47 22.98 -8.23
N PHE A 94 -20.95 23.14 -9.47
CA PHE A 94 -20.16 23.55 -10.63
C PHE A 94 -20.76 24.68 -11.43
N PRO A 95 -21.08 25.84 -10.83
CA PRO A 95 -21.87 26.94 -11.47
C PRO A 95 -21.22 27.57 -12.71
N ARG A 96 -19.96 27.20 -13.02
CA ARG A 96 -19.26 27.71 -14.23
C ARG A 96 -19.28 26.74 -15.40
N TYR A 97 -19.82 25.55 -15.18
CA TYR A 97 -19.87 24.48 -16.19
C TYR A 97 -21.28 24.19 -16.66
N ASP A 98 -22.18 25.17 -16.55
CA ASP A 98 -23.60 25.02 -16.90
C ASP A 98 -23.79 24.41 -18.29
N THR A 99 -23.03 24.88 -19.27
CA THR A 99 -23.05 24.35 -20.64
C THR A 99 -22.60 22.88 -20.68
N LEU A 100 -21.54 22.53 -19.96
CA LEU A 100 -21.04 21.17 -19.90
C LEU A 100 -22.04 20.25 -19.19
N ILE A 101 -22.60 20.70 -18.08
CA ILE A 101 -23.62 19.98 -17.33
C ILE A 101 -24.86 19.74 -18.21
N GLY A 102 -25.28 20.76 -18.95
CA GLY A 102 -26.35 20.64 -19.93
C GLY A 102 -26.07 19.58 -20.98
N TYR A 103 -24.89 19.60 -21.62
CA TYR A 103 -24.47 18.56 -22.58
C TYR A 103 -24.40 17.17 -21.98
N LEU A 104 -23.84 17.02 -20.77
CA LEU A 104 -23.76 15.74 -20.09
C LEU A 104 -25.15 15.19 -19.72
N THR A 105 -26.06 16.06 -19.30
CA THR A 105 -27.45 15.71 -18.96
C THR A 105 -28.22 15.28 -20.20
N GLU A 106 -28.10 16.05 -21.29
CA GLU A 106 -28.73 15.73 -22.57
C GLU A 106 -28.17 14.43 -23.14
N PHE A 107 -26.84 14.25 -23.13
CA PHE A 107 -26.20 13.03 -23.57
C PHE A 107 -26.66 11.82 -22.76
N ALA A 108 -26.71 11.94 -21.41
CA ALA A 108 -27.17 10.89 -20.53
C ALA A 108 -28.64 10.50 -20.79
N ASN A 109 -29.52 11.50 -21.00
CA ASN A 109 -30.92 11.28 -21.36
C ASN A 109 -31.06 10.58 -22.71
N ASN A 110 -30.34 11.08 -23.74
CA ASN A 110 -30.34 10.49 -25.09
C ASN A 110 -29.85 9.04 -25.08
N LEU A 111 -28.79 8.73 -24.30
CA LEU A 111 -28.30 7.34 -24.12
C LEU A 111 -29.36 6.43 -23.49
N LEU A 112 -30.05 6.92 -22.47
CA LEU A 112 -31.09 6.14 -21.77
C LEU A 112 -32.29 5.91 -22.66
N ASP A 113 -32.67 6.88 -23.51
CA ASP A 113 -33.80 6.77 -24.42
C ASP A 113 -33.46 5.93 -25.68
N GLN A 114 -32.21 6.00 -26.17
CA GLN A 114 -31.73 5.20 -27.30
C GLN A 114 -31.53 3.70 -26.95
N THR A 115 -31.40 3.33 -25.66
CA THR A 115 -31.29 1.93 -25.22
C THR A 115 -32.54 1.10 -25.60
N ARG A 116 -33.57 1.74 -26.09
CA ARG A 116 -34.82 1.08 -26.62
C ARG A 116 -34.67 0.53 -28.05
N GLY A 117 -33.54 0.73 -28.72
CA GLY A 117 -33.41 0.44 -30.16
C GLY A 117 -32.19 -0.38 -30.56
N GLY A 118 -32.31 -1.71 -30.68
CA GLY A 118 -31.47 -2.57 -31.50
C GLY A 118 -30.14 -3.03 -30.91
N TRP A 119 -29.50 -4.02 -31.57
CA TRP A 119 -28.26 -4.68 -31.16
C TRP A 119 -27.04 -3.71 -31.06
N LEU A 120 -27.02 -2.67 -31.88
CA LEU A 120 -25.93 -1.68 -31.88
C LEU A 120 -25.91 -0.84 -30.59
N ALA A 121 -27.10 -0.51 -30.07
CA ALA A 121 -27.24 0.18 -28.78
C ALA A 121 -26.77 -0.71 -27.60
N SER A 122 -27.02 -2.01 -27.69
CA SER A 122 -26.58 -2.97 -26.68
C SER A 122 -25.04 -3.10 -26.64
N ILE A 123 -24.37 -3.08 -27.79
CA ILE A 123 -22.90 -3.08 -27.86
C ILE A 123 -22.34 -1.78 -27.30
N GLY A 124 -22.91 -0.63 -27.70
CA GLY A 124 -22.51 0.69 -27.15
C GLY A 124 -22.63 0.73 -25.64
N PHE A 125 -23.73 0.24 -25.09
CA PHE A 125 -23.94 0.16 -23.64
C PHE A 125 -22.95 -0.81 -22.95
N ALA A 126 -22.61 -1.95 -23.56
CA ALA A 126 -21.63 -2.88 -23.03
C ALA A 126 -20.21 -2.25 -22.98
N VAL A 127 -19.79 -1.57 -24.05
CA VAL A 127 -18.50 -0.83 -24.08
C VAL A 127 -18.48 0.28 -23.04
N PHE A 128 -19.57 0.96 -22.87
CA PHE A 128 -19.80 2.02 -21.91
C PHE A 128 -19.68 1.48 -20.45
N LEU A 129 -20.42 0.42 -20.12
CA LEU A 129 -20.32 -0.22 -18.82
C LEU A 129 -18.91 -0.75 -18.55
N TRP A 130 -18.28 -1.35 -19.55
CA TRP A 130 -16.89 -1.80 -19.47
C TRP A 130 -15.93 -0.65 -19.11
N SER A 131 -16.09 0.52 -19.71
CA SER A 131 -15.24 1.69 -19.41
C SER A 131 -15.35 2.12 -17.94
N VAL A 132 -16.56 2.14 -17.38
CA VAL A 132 -16.79 2.42 -15.95
C VAL A 132 -16.14 1.37 -15.06
N LEU A 133 -16.35 0.08 -15.38
CA LEU A 133 -15.77 -1.02 -14.61
C LEU A 133 -14.24 -1.00 -14.66
N ARG A 134 -13.65 -0.57 -15.78
CA ARG A 134 -12.20 -0.43 -15.94
C ARG A 134 -11.59 0.56 -14.95
N VAL A 135 -12.28 1.66 -14.63
CA VAL A 135 -11.83 2.60 -13.60
C VAL A 135 -11.74 1.91 -12.25
N PHE A 136 -12.80 1.22 -11.82
CA PHE A 136 -12.82 0.50 -10.54
C PHE A 136 -11.75 -0.58 -10.48
N MET A 137 -11.53 -1.34 -11.56
CA MET A 137 -10.45 -2.32 -11.65
C MET A 137 -9.10 -1.66 -11.47
N SER A 138 -8.85 -0.53 -12.14
CA SER A 138 -7.58 0.19 -12.05
C SER A 138 -7.33 0.77 -10.65
N ILE A 139 -8.39 1.23 -9.97
CA ILE A 139 -8.32 1.67 -8.58
C ILE A 139 -7.97 0.47 -7.68
N GLU A 140 -8.75 -0.62 -7.76
CA GLU A 140 -8.50 -1.83 -6.95
C GLU A 140 -7.10 -2.39 -7.18
N ASP A 141 -6.64 -2.48 -8.42
CA ASP A 141 -5.31 -2.98 -8.77
C ASP A 141 -4.20 -2.10 -8.18
N SER A 142 -4.39 -0.76 -8.15
CA SER A 142 -3.46 0.17 -7.52
C SER A 142 -3.42 0.00 -6.01
N PHE A 143 -4.57 -0.15 -5.37
CA PHE A 143 -4.66 -0.40 -3.92
C PHE A 143 -4.10 -1.77 -3.54
N ASN A 144 -4.42 -2.82 -4.29
CA ASN A 144 -3.89 -4.16 -4.07
C ASN A 144 -2.36 -4.20 -4.23
N TYR A 145 -1.81 -3.39 -5.14
CA TYR A 145 -0.37 -3.26 -5.31
C TYR A 145 0.29 -2.62 -4.06
N ILE A 146 -0.27 -1.53 -3.52
CA ILE A 146 0.19 -0.89 -2.29
C ILE A 146 0.16 -1.89 -1.12
N TRP A 147 -0.91 -2.68 -1.02
CA TRP A 147 -1.11 -3.64 0.05
C TRP A 147 -0.42 -4.99 -0.17
N GLU A 148 0.41 -5.11 -1.22
CA GLU A 148 1.15 -6.34 -1.56
C GLU A 148 0.25 -7.58 -1.67
N VAL A 149 -0.97 -7.42 -2.17
CA VAL A 149 -1.96 -8.50 -2.31
C VAL A 149 -1.56 -9.42 -3.44
N ARG A 150 -1.21 -10.66 -3.13
CA ARG A 150 -0.75 -11.66 -4.12
C ARG A 150 -1.87 -12.27 -4.96
N ARG A 151 -3.09 -12.34 -4.42
CA ARG A 151 -4.25 -12.92 -5.12
C ARG A 151 -5.35 -11.88 -5.27
N SER A 152 -5.66 -11.53 -6.51
CA SER A 152 -6.80 -10.68 -6.86
C SER A 152 -8.13 -11.42 -6.61
N ARG A 153 -9.20 -10.67 -6.36
CA ARG A 153 -10.56 -11.23 -6.31
C ARG A 153 -10.92 -11.86 -7.65
N SER A 154 -11.82 -12.88 -7.63
CA SER A 154 -12.37 -13.43 -8.88
C SER A 154 -13.12 -12.34 -9.64
N ILE A 155 -13.11 -12.40 -10.98
CA ILE A 155 -13.80 -11.42 -11.84
C ILE A 155 -15.28 -11.29 -11.47
N ALA A 156 -15.96 -12.40 -11.21
CA ALA A 156 -17.36 -12.37 -10.82
C ALA A 156 -17.60 -11.57 -9.53
N ARG A 157 -16.72 -11.71 -8.53
CA ARG A 157 -16.82 -10.97 -7.28
C ARG A 157 -16.49 -9.49 -7.47
N LYS A 158 -15.48 -9.16 -8.29
CA LYS A 158 -15.16 -7.78 -8.65
C LYS A 158 -16.37 -7.09 -9.29
N MET A 159 -17.01 -7.76 -10.26
CA MET A 159 -18.19 -7.23 -10.95
C MET A 159 -19.34 -6.96 -9.99
N SER A 160 -19.62 -7.91 -9.08
CA SER A 160 -20.67 -7.75 -8.06
C SER A 160 -20.38 -6.56 -7.13
N ASP A 161 -19.14 -6.46 -6.64
CA ASP A 161 -18.72 -5.37 -5.73
C ASP A 161 -18.82 -4.00 -6.43
N TYR A 162 -18.39 -3.90 -7.69
CA TYR A 162 -18.43 -2.63 -8.45
C TYR A 162 -19.85 -2.20 -8.81
N ILE A 163 -20.71 -3.16 -9.20
CA ILE A 163 -22.13 -2.89 -9.45
C ILE A 163 -22.80 -2.41 -8.15
N ALA A 164 -22.47 -3.06 -7.02
CA ALA A 164 -22.98 -2.61 -5.73
C ALA A 164 -22.55 -1.18 -5.40
N ILE A 165 -21.28 -0.82 -5.63
CA ILE A 165 -20.77 0.55 -5.43
C ILE A 165 -21.47 1.55 -6.37
N LEU A 166 -21.72 1.17 -7.63
CA LEU A 166 -22.39 2.04 -8.60
C LEU A 166 -23.86 2.29 -8.21
N ILE A 167 -24.54 1.33 -7.60
CA ILE A 167 -25.92 1.46 -7.17
C ILE A 167 -26.01 2.19 -5.81
N VAL A 168 -25.21 1.74 -4.86
CA VAL A 168 -25.25 2.25 -3.47
C VAL A 168 -24.58 3.61 -3.35
N GLY A 169 -23.53 3.87 -4.14
CA GLY A 169 -22.76 5.11 -4.08
C GLY A 169 -23.61 6.37 -4.25
N PRO A 170 -24.42 6.51 -5.30
CA PRO A 170 -25.31 7.66 -5.48
C PRO A 170 -26.33 7.81 -4.36
N ILE A 171 -26.84 6.69 -3.81
CA ILE A 171 -27.81 6.70 -2.71
C ILE A 171 -27.13 7.20 -1.42
N VAL A 172 -25.96 6.67 -1.11
CA VAL A 172 -25.16 7.09 0.04
C VAL A 172 -24.82 8.58 -0.08
N TRP A 173 -24.36 9.00 -1.26
CA TRP A 173 -24.06 10.40 -1.53
C TRP A 173 -25.30 11.30 -1.29
N LEU A 174 -26.47 10.91 -1.80
CA LEU A 174 -27.71 11.65 -1.60
C LEU A 174 -28.08 11.79 -0.11
N VAL A 175 -27.93 10.70 0.66
CA VAL A 175 -28.18 10.72 2.11
C VAL A 175 -27.22 11.66 2.82
N PHE A 176 -25.93 11.61 2.50
CA PHE A 176 -24.92 12.48 3.10
C PHE A 176 -25.11 13.95 2.72
N SER A 177 -25.42 14.25 1.45
CA SER A 177 -25.67 15.63 1.02
C SER A 177 -26.92 16.20 1.72
N THR A 178 -28.02 15.44 1.74
CA THR A 178 -29.26 15.88 2.42
C THR A 178 -29.05 16.06 3.93
N ALA A 179 -28.26 15.21 4.56
CA ALA A 179 -27.89 15.36 5.98
C ALA A 179 -27.00 16.60 6.18
N GLY A 180 -26.06 16.86 5.27
CA GLY A 180 -25.20 18.05 5.29
C GLY A 180 -26.02 19.35 5.19
N ASP A 181 -26.93 19.45 4.21
CA ASP A 181 -27.82 20.60 4.01
C ASP A 181 -28.70 20.85 5.25
N ARG A 182 -29.19 19.77 5.87
CA ARG A 182 -29.97 19.86 7.11
C ARG A 182 -29.14 20.40 8.28
N VAL A 183 -27.91 19.87 8.45
CA VAL A 183 -27.00 20.36 9.49
C VAL A 183 -26.65 21.82 9.25
N GLU A 184 -26.37 22.21 8.00
CA GLU A 184 -26.08 23.59 7.62
C GLU A 184 -27.26 24.52 7.91
N SER A 185 -28.48 24.15 7.54
CA SER A 185 -29.69 24.95 7.81
C SER A 185 -29.98 25.08 9.30
N ILE A 186 -29.75 24.02 10.11
CA ILE A 186 -29.89 24.09 11.57
C ILE A 186 -28.84 25.03 12.16
N LEU A 187 -27.59 24.94 11.67
CA LEU A 187 -26.51 25.83 12.11
C LEU A 187 -26.80 27.28 11.74
N ASP A 188 -27.33 27.55 10.53
CA ASP A 188 -27.71 28.91 10.10
C ASP A 188 -28.78 29.50 11.04
N ASN A 189 -29.82 28.75 11.34
CA ASN A 189 -30.87 29.19 12.25
C ASN A 189 -30.38 29.44 13.71
N LEU A 190 -29.26 28.77 14.10
CA LEU A 190 -28.65 28.94 15.42
C LEU A 190 -27.60 30.07 15.45
N VAL A 191 -27.02 30.42 14.31
CA VAL A 191 -25.97 31.46 14.16
C VAL A 191 -26.58 32.87 14.29
N ASP A 192 -27.79 33.08 13.78
CA ASP A 192 -28.42 34.39 13.77
C ASP A 192 -28.73 34.85 15.20
N GLY A 193 -27.92 35.80 15.71
CA GLY A 193 -28.12 36.47 17.00
C GLY A 193 -27.54 35.77 18.23
N THR A 194 -26.78 34.69 18.09
CA THR A 194 -26.26 33.93 19.23
C THR A 194 -24.78 34.24 19.52
N PHE A 195 -24.42 34.31 20.82
CA PHE A 195 -23.01 34.44 21.26
C PHE A 195 -22.09 33.30 20.76
N LEU A 196 -22.69 32.18 20.32
CA LEU A 196 -22.01 31.00 19.79
C LEU A 196 -21.70 31.07 18.26
N SER A 197 -22.03 32.18 17.58
CA SER A 197 -21.86 32.31 16.12
C SER A 197 -20.44 31.97 15.62
N PRO A 198 -19.32 32.36 16.28
CA PRO A 198 -17.99 32.00 15.82
C PRO A 198 -17.72 30.47 15.88
N LEU A 199 -18.21 29.79 16.90
CA LEU A 199 -18.08 28.34 17.08
C LEU A 199 -18.86 27.59 16.00
N LEU A 200 -20.10 28.03 15.74
CA LEU A 200 -20.94 27.41 14.72
C LEU A 200 -20.39 27.62 13.31
N THR A 201 -19.83 28.79 13.02
CA THR A 201 -19.12 29.04 11.75
C THR A 201 -17.89 28.15 11.62
N PHE A 202 -17.13 27.94 12.70
CA PHE A 202 -16.00 27.02 12.68
C PHE A 202 -16.43 25.56 12.41
N ILE A 203 -17.53 25.12 12.99
CA ILE A 203 -18.10 23.79 12.72
C ILE A 203 -18.48 23.64 11.25
N LYS A 204 -19.11 24.63 10.63
CA LYS A 204 -19.42 24.62 9.19
C LYS A 204 -18.19 24.43 8.32
N VAL A 205 -17.11 25.16 8.62
CA VAL A 205 -15.84 25.04 7.88
C VAL A 205 -15.25 23.63 8.04
N LEU A 206 -15.49 22.95 9.16
CA LEU A 206 -14.98 21.58 9.40
C LEU A 206 -15.74 20.50 8.63
N ILE A 207 -16.99 20.70 8.28
CA ILE A 207 -17.83 19.69 7.62
C ILE A 207 -17.17 19.08 6.37
N PRO A 208 -16.67 19.83 5.39
CA PRO A 208 -16.01 19.27 4.20
C PRO A 208 -14.78 18.43 4.56
N PHE A 209 -14.00 18.84 5.57
CA PHE A 209 -12.82 18.10 6.01
C PHE A 209 -13.19 16.75 6.64
N VAL A 210 -14.18 16.75 7.51
CA VAL A 210 -14.66 15.53 8.18
C VAL A 210 -15.28 14.56 7.18
N THR A 211 -16.13 15.08 6.29
CA THR A 211 -16.81 14.27 5.28
C THR A 211 -15.80 13.63 4.32
N THR A 212 -14.86 14.40 3.81
CA THR A 212 -13.81 13.89 2.90
C THR A 212 -12.92 12.88 3.62
N ALA A 213 -12.53 13.16 4.88
CA ALA A 213 -11.74 12.24 5.68
C ALA A 213 -12.45 10.90 5.91
N LEU A 214 -13.74 10.91 6.20
CA LEU A 214 -14.54 9.69 6.39
C LEU A 214 -14.68 8.90 5.09
N ILE A 215 -14.98 9.57 3.97
CA ILE A 215 -15.09 8.92 2.66
C ILE A 215 -13.76 8.25 2.29
N LEU A 216 -12.63 8.96 2.41
CA LEU A 216 -11.32 8.38 2.11
C LEU A 216 -10.97 7.24 3.07
N SER A 217 -11.33 7.34 4.35
CA SER A 217 -11.12 6.26 5.32
C SER A 217 -11.88 4.99 4.94
N LEU A 218 -13.11 5.13 4.47
CA LEU A 218 -13.91 4.02 3.96
C LEU A 218 -13.27 3.43 2.69
N VAL A 219 -12.85 4.27 1.74
CA VAL A 219 -12.18 3.83 0.52
C VAL A 219 -10.90 3.05 0.87
N TYR A 220 -10.04 3.57 1.76
CA TYR A 220 -8.81 2.89 2.18
C TYR A 220 -9.05 1.58 2.91
N SER A 221 -10.20 1.45 3.59
CA SER A 221 -10.56 0.24 4.32
C SER A 221 -11.19 -0.85 3.45
N VAL A 222 -11.98 -0.46 2.44
CA VAL A 222 -12.84 -1.38 1.66
C VAL A 222 -12.20 -1.79 0.33
N MET A 223 -11.49 -0.87 -0.34
CA MET A 223 -10.92 -1.11 -1.67
C MET A 223 -9.87 -2.22 -1.72
N PRO A 224 -8.88 -2.30 -0.79
CA PRO A 224 -7.89 -3.36 -0.83
C PRO A 224 -8.51 -4.74 -0.57
N ASN A 225 -8.05 -5.77 -1.30
CA ASN A 225 -8.47 -7.16 -1.04
C ASN A 225 -7.70 -7.78 0.14
N THR A 226 -7.63 -7.06 1.25
CA THR A 226 -6.98 -7.51 2.49
C THR A 226 -7.63 -6.84 3.70
N LYS A 227 -7.31 -7.32 4.91
CA LYS A 227 -7.85 -6.74 6.16
C LYS A 227 -7.08 -5.48 6.52
N VAL A 228 -7.72 -4.34 6.33
CA VAL A 228 -7.21 -3.02 6.75
C VAL A 228 -7.78 -2.66 8.11
N LYS A 229 -6.92 -2.26 9.04
CA LYS A 229 -7.35 -1.76 10.36
C LYS A 229 -7.95 -0.36 10.20
N PHE A 230 -9.21 -0.18 10.55
CA PHE A 230 -9.90 1.10 10.43
C PHE A 230 -9.17 2.29 11.06
N PRO A 231 -8.51 2.18 12.25
CA PRO A 231 -7.74 3.30 12.81
C PRO A 231 -6.57 3.76 11.94
N ALA A 232 -5.95 2.86 11.16
CA ALA A 232 -4.89 3.21 10.21
C ALA A 232 -5.48 3.95 8.99
N ALA A 233 -6.57 3.44 8.44
CA ALA A 233 -7.31 4.08 7.35
C ALA A 233 -7.83 5.47 7.78
N LEU A 234 -8.34 5.62 9.01
CA LEU A 234 -8.86 6.89 9.52
C LEU A 234 -7.76 7.96 9.64
N LYS A 235 -6.59 7.61 10.20
CA LYS A 235 -5.45 8.55 10.28
C LYS A 235 -5.02 9.03 8.89
N ALA A 236 -4.91 8.10 7.95
CA ALA A 236 -4.56 8.42 6.57
C ALA A 236 -5.66 9.24 5.88
N GLY A 237 -6.92 8.91 6.09
CA GLY A 237 -8.09 9.63 5.56
C GLY A 237 -8.18 11.06 6.06
N VAL A 238 -7.89 11.30 7.35
CA VAL A 238 -7.83 12.67 7.89
C VAL A 238 -6.73 13.49 7.22
N ILE A 239 -5.51 12.94 7.08
CA ILE A 239 -4.40 13.66 6.48
C ILE A 239 -4.66 13.90 4.98
N ALA A 240 -4.96 12.85 4.23
CA ALA A 240 -5.19 12.96 2.79
C ALA A 240 -6.45 13.77 2.46
N GLY A 241 -7.52 13.63 3.25
CA GLY A 241 -8.76 14.40 3.11
C GLY A 241 -8.54 15.89 3.35
N THR A 242 -7.77 16.24 4.36
CA THR A 242 -7.38 17.63 4.64
C THR A 242 -6.62 18.22 3.46
N VAL A 243 -5.61 17.52 2.96
CA VAL A 243 -4.82 17.99 1.79
C VAL A 243 -5.71 18.10 0.55
N LEU A 244 -6.62 17.16 0.34
CA LEU A 244 -7.54 17.18 -0.82
C LEU A 244 -8.47 18.40 -0.78
N VAL A 245 -9.05 18.71 0.39
CA VAL A 245 -9.90 19.91 0.54
C VAL A 245 -9.11 21.17 0.27
N PHE A 246 -7.87 21.30 0.76
CA PHE A 246 -7.03 22.46 0.44
C PHE A 246 -6.73 22.57 -1.05
N VAL A 247 -6.41 21.47 -1.71
CA VAL A 247 -6.17 21.45 -3.17
C VAL A 247 -7.43 21.84 -3.94
N GLN A 248 -8.61 21.40 -3.49
CA GLN A 248 -9.89 21.78 -4.09
C GLN A 248 -10.16 23.29 -3.97
N VAL A 249 -9.96 23.86 -2.78
CA VAL A 249 -10.08 25.29 -2.54
C VAL A 249 -9.09 26.08 -3.40
N PHE A 250 -7.82 25.65 -3.45
CA PHE A 250 -6.80 26.28 -4.28
C PHE A 250 -7.14 26.23 -5.77
N TYR A 251 -7.65 25.08 -6.24
CA TYR A 251 -8.12 24.92 -7.61
C TYR A 251 -9.26 25.87 -7.94
N ALA A 252 -10.25 26.01 -7.05
CA ALA A 252 -11.39 26.93 -7.23
C ALA A 252 -10.94 28.40 -7.35
N TYR A 253 -9.99 28.82 -6.48
CA TYR A 253 -9.38 30.15 -6.56
C TYR A 253 -8.56 30.34 -7.85
N GLY A 254 -7.75 29.36 -8.21
CA GLY A 254 -6.96 29.38 -9.46
C GLY A 254 -7.85 29.52 -10.69
N GLN A 255 -8.92 28.74 -10.76
CA GLN A 255 -9.89 28.81 -11.85
C GLN A 255 -10.56 30.19 -11.96
N SER A 256 -10.91 30.82 -10.82
CA SER A 256 -11.50 32.17 -10.80
C SER A 256 -10.54 33.25 -11.31
N SER A 257 -9.24 33.08 -11.04
CA SER A 257 -8.21 34.02 -11.51
C SER A 257 -7.93 33.87 -13.01
N ILE A 258 -7.84 32.63 -13.51
CA ILE A 258 -7.58 32.31 -14.91
C ILE A 258 -8.75 32.82 -15.82
N SER A 259 -9.98 32.77 -15.32
CA SER A 259 -11.13 33.32 -16.06
C SER A 259 -11.00 34.81 -16.41
N ARG A 260 -10.19 35.58 -15.68
CA ARG A 260 -9.88 36.98 -16.00
C ARG A 260 -8.85 37.13 -17.13
N TYR A 261 -8.02 36.08 -17.37
CA TYR A 261 -7.03 36.08 -18.47
C TYR A 261 -7.53 35.39 -19.75
N ASN A 262 -8.83 35.10 -19.83
CA ASN A 262 -9.47 34.40 -20.96
C ASN A 262 -9.37 35.10 -22.33
N ALA A 263 -8.74 36.27 -22.42
CA ALA A 263 -8.59 37.00 -23.68
C ALA A 263 -7.69 36.26 -24.70
N ILE A 264 -6.79 35.35 -24.26
CA ILE A 264 -5.80 34.72 -25.17
C ILE A 264 -6.13 33.23 -25.40
N TYR A 265 -6.52 32.47 -24.35
CA TYR A 265 -6.70 31.04 -24.43
C TYR A 265 -8.17 30.55 -24.38
N GLY A 266 -9.12 31.43 -24.08
CA GLY A 266 -10.57 31.12 -24.06
C GLY A 266 -10.92 29.97 -23.12
N SER A 267 -11.95 29.21 -23.46
CA SER A 267 -12.40 28.02 -22.73
C SER A 267 -11.40 26.83 -22.79
N PHE A 268 -10.39 26.91 -23.67
CA PHE A 268 -9.43 25.83 -23.89
C PHE A 268 -8.47 25.63 -22.70
N ALA A 269 -8.20 26.67 -21.90
CA ALA A 269 -7.33 26.59 -20.73
C ALA A 269 -7.94 25.78 -19.56
N ALA A 270 -9.27 25.68 -19.51
CA ALA A 270 -9.96 24.96 -18.43
C ALA A 270 -9.68 23.45 -18.44
N LEU A 271 -9.54 22.86 -19.63
CA LEU A 271 -9.36 21.41 -19.78
C LEU A 271 -8.00 20.90 -19.28
N PRO A 272 -6.84 21.49 -19.66
CA PRO A 272 -5.55 21.12 -19.07
C PRO A 272 -5.49 21.34 -17.56
N LEU A 273 -6.07 22.44 -17.05
CA LEU A 273 -6.10 22.72 -15.63
C LEU A 273 -6.91 21.67 -14.86
N PHE A 274 -8.03 21.23 -15.41
CA PHE A 274 -8.84 20.15 -14.86
C PHE A 274 -8.05 18.82 -14.84
N PHE A 275 -7.29 18.51 -15.89
CA PHE A 275 -6.46 17.30 -15.93
C PHE A 275 -5.37 17.32 -14.88
N ILE A 276 -4.68 18.45 -14.69
CA ILE A 276 -3.66 18.61 -13.66
C ILE A 276 -4.29 18.44 -12.28
N TRP A 277 -5.41 19.11 -12.02
CA TRP A 277 -6.13 18.99 -10.76
C TRP A 277 -6.56 17.56 -10.47
N LEU A 278 -7.16 16.87 -11.43
CA LEU A 278 -7.60 15.48 -11.29
C LEU A 278 -6.39 14.54 -11.01
N ASN A 279 -5.27 14.78 -11.69
CA ASN A 279 -4.04 14.01 -11.47
C ASN A 279 -3.48 14.23 -10.04
N VAL A 280 -3.47 15.47 -9.56
CA VAL A 280 -3.07 15.80 -8.18
C VAL A 280 -4.02 15.16 -7.17
N CYS A 281 -5.32 15.17 -7.42
CA CYS A 281 -6.30 14.47 -6.57
C CYS A 281 -5.99 12.96 -6.47
N TRP A 282 -5.71 12.29 -7.60
CA TRP A 282 -5.31 10.87 -7.58
C TRP A 282 -3.99 10.63 -6.87
N GLN A 283 -2.99 11.52 -7.02
CA GLN A 283 -1.73 11.41 -6.28
C GLN A 283 -1.95 11.50 -4.76
N ILE A 284 -2.82 12.41 -4.30
CA ILE A 284 -3.17 12.54 -2.88
C ILE A 284 -3.89 11.29 -2.38
N VAL A 285 -4.84 10.76 -3.15
CA VAL A 285 -5.56 9.53 -2.80
C VAL A 285 -4.59 8.34 -2.70
N MET A 286 -3.68 8.18 -3.66
CA MET A 286 -2.67 7.11 -3.63
C MET A 286 -1.66 7.31 -2.48
N PHE A 287 -1.26 8.55 -2.20
CA PHE A 287 -0.40 8.87 -1.06
C PHE A 287 -1.09 8.51 0.27
N GLY A 288 -2.38 8.81 0.41
CA GLY A 288 -3.17 8.41 1.58
C GLY A 288 -3.30 6.89 1.72
N ALA A 289 -3.42 6.15 0.61
CA ALA A 289 -3.42 4.69 0.64
C ALA A 289 -2.08 4.12 1.13
N GLU A 290 -0.96 4.64 0.63
CA GLU A 290 0.39 4.31 1.12
C GLU A 290 0.57 4.70 2.61
N LEU A 291 0.02 5.83 3.01
CA LEU A 291 0.03 6.27 4.40
C LEU A 291 -0.77 5.32 5.31
N SER A 292 -1.92 4.84 4.86
CA SER A 292 -2.72 3.83 5.56
C SER A 292 -1.96 2.52 5.71
N PHE A 293 -1.31 2.07 4.66
CA PHE A 293 -0.43 0.91 4.68
C PHE A 293 0.74 1.11 5.66
N GLY A 294 1.39 2.28 5.62
CA GLY A 294 2.47 2.65 6.52
C GLY A 294 2.04 2.64 7.98
N TYR A 295 0.89 3.22 8.33
CA TYR A 295 0.36 3.18 9.70
C TYR A 295 0.10 1.77 10.22
N GLN A 296 -0.26 0.84 9.34
CA GLN A 296 -0.49 -0.54 9.75
C GLN A 296 0.78 -1.38 9.82
N ASN A 297 1.78 -1.11 8.95
CA ASN A 297 2.87 -2.04 8.68
C ASN A 297 4.28 -1.46 8.95
N VAL A 298 4.42 -0.19 9.41
CA VAL A 298 5.72 0.46 9.60
C VAL A 298 6.64 -0.31 10.56
N GLU A 299 6.09 -0.92 11.61
CA GLU A 299 6.89 -1.72 12.55
C GLU A 299 7.46 -2.97 11.88
N ARG A 300 6.63 -3.66 11.09
CA ARG A 300 7.09 -4.80 10.28
C ARG A 300 8.16 -4.39 9.27
N TYR A 301 8.01 -3.24 8.65
CA TYR A 301 8.97 -2.73 7.67
C TYR A 301 10.30 -2.32 8.31
N LYS A 302 10.31 -1.82 9.54
CA LYS A 302 11.54 -1.55 10.29
C LYS A 302 12.40 -2.82 10.38
N TYR A 303 11.80 -3.92 10.77
CA TYR A 303 12.49 -5.22 10.84
C TYR A 303 12.91 -5.74 9.46
N GLU A 304 12.10 -5.50 8.41
CA GLU A 304 12.45 -5.89 7.04
C GLU A 304 13.63 -5.10 6.49
N ARG A 305 13.73 -3.80 6.78
CA ARG A 305 14.85 -2.96 6.34
C ARG A 305 16.17 -3.36 6.99
N GLU A 306 16.14 -3.70 8.27
CA GLU A 306 17.30 -4.24 8.98
C GLU A 306 17.77 -5.55 8.33
N SER A 307 16.84 -6.36 7.80
CA SER A 307 17.16 -7.64 7.15
C SER A 307 17.86 -7.49 5.78
N TYR A 308 17.62 -6.41 5.04
CA TYR A 308 18.28 -6.19 3.74
C TYR A 308 19.77 -5.85 3.86
N ASN A 309 20.19 -5.32 4.99
CA ASN A 309 21.56 -4.84 5.21
C ASN A 309 22.42 -5.80 6.06
N VAL A 310 21.97 -7.04 6.20
CA VAL A 310 22.70 -8.07 6.93
C VAL A 310 23.94 -8.48 6.13
N SER A 311 25.12 -8.40 6.77
CA SER A 311 26.37 -8.85 6.15
C SER A 311 26.35 -10.36 5.86
N HIS A 312 27.13 -10.79 4.86
CA HIS A 312 27.27 -12.22 4.55
C HIS A 312 27.73 -13.04 5.77
N ASP A 313 28.62 -12.48 6.58
CA ASP A 313 29.09 -13.11 7.81
C ASP A 313 27.94 -13.31 8.82
N TYR A 314 27.14 -12.26 9.06
CA TYR A 314 26.03 -12.36 10.01
C TYR A 314 24.92 -13.28 9.48
N ARG A 315 24.68 -13.30 8.15
CA ARG A 315 23.73 -14.24 7.52
C ARG A 315 24.15 -15.70 7.73
N ARG A 316 25.46 -16.03 7.63
CA ARG A 316 25.99 -17.36 7.95
C ARG A 316 25.75 -17.73 9.42
N LYS A 317 25.95 -16.80 10.35
CA LYS A 317 25.68 -17.03 11.78
C LYS A 317 24.20 -17.32 12.04
N ILE A 318 23.29 -16.55 11.42
CA ILE A 318 21.84 -16.80 11.53
C ILE A 318 21.49 -18.17 10.94
N MET A 319 22.06 -18.52 9.82
CA MET A 319 21.84 -19.81 9.16
C MET A 319 22.24 -21.00 10.07
N LEU A 320 23.40 -20.92 10.70
CA LEU A 320 23.86 -21.91 11.67
C LEU A 320 22.93 -21.99 12.88
N LEU A 321 22.49 -20.83 13.40
CA LEU A 321 21.58 -20.75 14.54
C LEU A 321 20.21 -21.38 14.24
N VAL A 322 19.64 -21.08 13.07
CA VAL A 322 18.35 -21.64 12.61
C VAL A 322 18.48 -23.17 12.42
N MET A 323 19.53 -23.61 11.71
CA MET A 323 19.75 -25.03 11.47
C MET A 323 20.00 -25.81 12.77
N HIS A 324 20.81 -25.26 13.69
CA HIS A 324 21.06 -25.84 15.02
C HIS A 324 19.74 -25.99 15.79
N ARG A 325 18.88 -24.95 15.83
CA ARG A 325 17.62 -25.04 16.58
C ARG A 325 16.68 -26.11 16.03
N ILE A 326 16.61 -26.24 14.71
CA ILE A 326 15.82 -27.30 14.05
C ILE A 326 16.41 -28.67 14.38
N ALA A 327 17.74 -28.84 14.31
CA ALA A 327 18.42 -30.09 14.60
C ALA A 327 18.19 -30.52 16.04
N VAL A 328 18.31 -29.62 17.01
CA VAL A 328 18.07 -29.89 18.44
C VAL A 328 16.61 -30.29 18.68
N SER A 329 15.64 -29.54 18.12
CA SER A 329 14.21 -29.90 18.26
C SER A 329 13.91 -31.27 17.66
N PHE A 330 14.56 -31.62 16.55
CA PHE A 330 14.36 -32.89 15.86
C PHE A 330 14.94 -34.06 16.69
N THR A 331 16.16 -33.93 17.19
CA THR A 331 16.80 -34.97 18.01
C THR A 331 16.11 -35.16 19.36
N ALA A 332 15.53 -34.12 19.93
CA ALA A 332 14.74 -34.16 21.14
C ALA A 332 13.32 -34.74 20.94
N GLY A 333 12.94 -35.11 19.70
CA GLY A 333 11.60 -35.62 19.40
C GLY A 333 10.48 -34.60 19.59
N GLN A 334 10.82 -33.30 19.59
CA GLN A 334 9.85 -32.22 19.73
C GLN A 334 9.12 -31.96 18.43
N GLU A 335 7.94 -31.36 18.54
CA GLU A 335 7.21 -30.89 17.37
C GLU A 335 8.03 -29.85 16.61
N GLN A 336 8.15 -30.02 15.29
CA GLN A 336 8.95 -29.11 14.47
C GLN A 336 8.31 -27.74 14.38
N LEU A 337 9.16 -26.73 14.34
CA LEU A 337 8.79 -25.32 14.42
C LEU A 337 8.47 -24.76 13.04
N ASP A 338 7.51 -23.84 12.99
CA ASP A 338 7.27 -23.01 11.83
C ASP A 338 8.16 -21.74 11.81
N SER A 339 8.12 -20.98 10.74
CA SER A 339 8.96 -19.78 10.59
C SER A 339 8.66 -18.68 11.63
N GLU A 340 7.44 -18.60 12.15
CA GLU A 340 7.05 -17.58 13.14
C GLU A 340 7.48 -17.99 14.55
N GLN A 341 7.36 -19.26 14.86
CA GLN A 341 7.85 -19.83 16.12
C GLN A 341 9.38 -19.73 16.23
N LEU A 342 10.11 -20.09 15.15
CA LEU A 342 11.56 -19.93 15.07
C LEU A 342 11.99 -18.47 15.24
N ALA A 343 11.33 -17.55 14.57
CA ALA A 343 11.61 -16.12 14.67
C ALA A 343 11.42 -15.61 16.11
N LYS A 344 10.37 -16.06 16.78
CA LYS A 344 10.08 -15.70 18.17
C LYS A 344 11.12 -16.28 19.14
N ILE A 345 11.48 -17.55 18.99
CA ILE A 345 12.45 -18.22 19.87
C ILE A 345 13.84 -17.60 19.70
N LEU A 346 14.25 -17.30 18.47
CA LEU A 346 15.57 -16.77 18.15
C LEU A 346 15.64 -15.24 18.26
N ASN A 347 14.54 -14.60 18.58
CA ASN A 347 14.39 -13.13 18.60
C ASN A 347 14.90 -12.48 17.30
N LEU A 348 14.56 -13.09 16.16
CA LEU A 348 14.94 -12.64 14.83
C LEU A 348 13.72 -12.18 14.02
N PRO A 349 13.89 -11.24 13.08
CA PRO A 349 12.83 -10.88 12.13
C PRO A 349 12.36 -12.11 11.35
N VAL A 350 11.03 -12.32 11.27
CA VAL A 350 10.42 -13.47 10.57
C VAL A 350 10.90 -13.61 9.13
N ARG A 351 11.15 -12.49 8.46
CA ARG A 351 11.63 -12.48 7.08
C ARG A 351 13.04 -13.08 6.96
N ILE A 352 13.97 -12.66 7.83
CA ILE A 352 15.34 -13.22 7.84
C ILE A 352 15.27 -14.73 8.04
N VAL A 353 14.41 -15.18 8.96
CA VAL A 353 14.23 -16.60 9.22
C VAL A 353 13.65 -17.30 7.98
N ARG A 354 12.65 -16.72 7.30
CA ARG A 354 12.08 -17.31 6.07
C ARG A 354 13.07 -17.37 4.92
N ASP A 355 13.84 -16.30 4.71
CA ASP A 355 14.88 -16.26 3.68
C ASP A 355 15.96 -17.31 3.99
N THR A 356 16.37 -17.42 5.25
CA THR A 356 17.33 -18.44 5.71
C THR A 356 16.79 -19.87 5.56
N LEU A 357 15.52 -20.11 5.90
CA LEU A 357 14.89 -21.42 5.72
C LEU A 357 14.80 -21.80 4.24
N TYR A 358 14.50 -20.84 3.38
CA TYR A 358 14.51 -21.03 1.94
C TYR A 358 15.90 -21.41 1.43
N ASP A 359 16.96 -20.67 1.82
CA ASP A 359 18.34 -20.97 1.42
C ASP A 359 18.79 -22.37 1.90
N LEU A 360 18.44 -22.74 3.13
CA LEU A 360 18.74 -24.07 3.70
C LEU A 360 17.98 -25.20 2.99
N GLU A 361 16.72 -24.96 2.61
CA GLU A 361 15.90 -25.91 1.85
C GLU A 361 16.45 -26.10 0.43
N GLN A 362 16.82 -25.02 -0.26
CA GLN A 362 17.43 -25.07 -1.59
C GLN A 362 18.78 -25.81 -1.57
N ALA A 363 19.56 -25.66 -0.48
CA ALA A 363 20.81 -26.39 -0.29
C ALA A 363 20.60 -27.87 0.11
N GLY A 364 19.36 -28.33 0.23
CA GLY A 364 19.03 -29.71 0.63
C GLY A 364 19.40 -30.06 2.06
N LEU A 365 19.46 -29.06 2.95
CA LEU A 365 19.70 -29.24 4.38
C LEU A 365 18.39 -29.36 5.16
N LEU A 366 17.32 -28.79 4.65
CA LEU A 366 15.97 -28.86 5.19
C LEU A 366 14.96 -29.39 4.17
N VAL A 367 13.87 -29.92 4.67
CA VAL A 367 12.67 -30.30 3.92
C VAL A 367 11.47 -29.64 4.58
N SER A 368 10.64 -28.96 3.80
CA SER A 368 9.39 -28.37 4.27
C SER A 368 8.25 -29.37 4.15
N VAL A 369 7.40 -29.43 5.18
CA VAL A 369 6.17 -30.24 5.21
C VAL A 369 5.01 -29.34 5.53
N GLU A 370 4.02 -29.32 4.65
CA GLU A 370 2.80 -28.53 4.84
C GLU A 370 1.80 -29.30 5.72
N ASP A 371 1.42 -28.70 6.85
CA ASP A 371 0.36 -29.22 7.71
C ASP A 371 -0.99 -28.72 7.17
N GLU A 372 -1.74 -29.59 6.49
CA GLU A 372 -3.04 -29.26 5.90
C GLU A 372 -4.07 -28.79 6.93
N LYS A 373 -3.97 -29.22 8.20
CA LYS A 373 -4.93 -28.87 9.26
C LYS A 373 -4.68 -27.45 9.80
N GLN A 374 -3.42 -27.08 9.95
CA GLN A 374 -3.04 -25.79 10.53
C GLN A 374 -2.67 -24.74 9.47
N LYS A 375 -2.54 -25.13 8.18
CA LYS A 375 -2.06 -24.29 7.08
C LYS A 375 -0.69 -23.65 7.39
N THR A 376 0.15 -24.37 8.12
CA THR A 376 1.51 -23.95 8.49
C THR A 376 2.53 -24.85 7.81
N VAL A 377 3.70 -24.30 7.50
CA VAL A 377 4.82 -25.06 6.93
C VAL A 377 5.82 -25.32 8.03
N ARG A 378 6.15 -26.58 8.28
CA ARG A 378 7.13 -27.02 9.26
C ARG A 378 8.38 -27.52 8.57
N TYR A 379 9.54 -27.34 9.22
CA TYR A 379 10.83 -27.63 8.63
C TYR A 379 11.51 -28.76 9.37
N TYR A 380 11.97 -29.75 8.62
CA TYR A 380 12.65 -30.95 9.11
C TYR A 380 14.07 -31.03 8.52
N PRO A 381 15.05 -31.60 9.22
CA PRO A 381 16.35 -31.86 8.64
C PRO A 381 16.23 -32.76 7.41
N GLY A 382 16.87 -32.35 6.30
CA GLY A 382 16.96 -33.11 5.05
C GLY A 382 18.14 -34.08 5.01
N ARG A 383 19.03 -34.02 6.00
CA ARG A 383 20.24 -34.88 6.14
C ARG A 383 20.38 -35.35 7.57
N ASP A 384 21.24 -36.33 7.76
CA ASP A 384 21.58 -36.84 9.10
C ASP A 384 22.29 -35.76 9.94
N VAL A 385 21.60 -35.26 10.95
CA VAL A 385 22.08 -34.21 11.85
C VAL A 385 23.17 -34.71 12.81
N SER A 386 23.26 -36.03 13.07
CA SER A 386 24.25 -36.60 13.99
C SER A 386 25.69 -36.50 13.47
N ARG A 387 25.84 -36.29 12.16
CA ARG A 387 27.15 -36.18 11.50
C ARG A 387 27.40 -34.80 10.89
N MET A 388 26.43 -33.92 11.00
CA MET A 388 26.48 -32.58 10.38
C MET A 388 27.35 -31.63 11.19
N ARG A 389 28.41 -31.09 10.57
CA ARG A 389 29.32 -30.11 11.14
C ARG A 389 28.95 -28.69 10.75
N ILE A 390 29.47 -27.71 11.48
CA ILE A 390 29.25 -26.27 11.20
C ILE A 390 29.59 -25.95 9.75
N TYR A 391 30.75 -26.41 9.27
CA TYR A 391 31.20 -26.11 7.92
C TYR A 391 30.36 -26.79 6.82
N ASP A 392 29.78 -27.98 7.11
CA ASP A 392 28.90 -28.67 6.14
C ASP A 392 27.67 -27.82 5.80
N VAL A 393 27.13 -27.12 6.79
CA VAL A 393 25.98 -26.22 6.59
C VAL A 393 26.40 -25.02 5.74
N VAL A 394 27.52 -24.38 6.08
CA VAL A 394 28.02 -23.21 5.35
C VAL A 394 28.35 -23.59 3.90
N GLN A 395 29.08 -24.69 3.71
CA GLN A 395 29.49 -25.16 2.41
C GLN A 395 28.30 -25.52 1.52
N ALA A 396 27.27 -26.18 2.07
CA ALA A 396 26.11 -26.59 1.31
C ALA A 396 25.36 -25.39 0.73
N VAL A 397 25.26 -24.29 1.47
CA VAL A 397 24.60 -23.08 0.99
C VAL A 397 25.51 -22.26 0.06
N ASP A 398 26.80 -22.10 0.40
CA ASP A 398 27.76 -21.33 -0.39
C ASP A 398 28.00 -21.97 -1.79
N THR A 399 27.85 -23.29 -1.92
CA THR A 399 28.03 -24.03 -3.18
C THR A 399 26.71 -24.26 -3.93
N HIS A 400 25.58 -23.87 -3.35
CA HIS A 400 24.30 -23.98 -4.06
C HIS A 400 24.21 -22.99 -5.21
N GLY A 401 23.86 -23.48 -6.40
CA GLY A 401 23.73 -22.69 -7.63
C GLY A 401 24.77 -23.05 -8.69
N LEU A 402 24.96 -22.16 -9.66
CA LEU A 402 25.93 -22.36 -10.73
C LEU A 402 27.36 -22.16 -10.18
N SER A 403 28.14 -23.22 -10.09
CA SER A 403 29.52 -23.20 -9.61
C SER A 403 30.52 -22.66 -10.64
N HIS A 404 30.15 -22.58 -11.92
CA HIS A 404 30.98 -22.01 -13.02
C HIS A 404 30.11 -21.44 -14.11
N LEU A 405 30.60 -20.38 -14.71
CA LEU A 405 30.05 -19.81 -15.95
C LEU A 405 30.85 -20.37 -17.13
N ASN A 406 30.19 -20.53 -18.27
CA ASN A 406 30.82 -21.04 -19.51
C ASN A 406 31.68 -19.93 -20.15
N LEU A 407 32.65 -19.41 -19.40
CA LEU A 407 33.61 -18.39 -19.78
C LEU A 407 34.97 -19.03 -19.95
N ALA A 408 35.81 -18.45 -20.83
CA ALA A 408 37.19 -18.88 -21.01
C ALA A 408 37.91 -18.81 -19.63
N GLU A 409 38.48 -19.92 -19.18
CA GLU A 409 39.26 -19.96 -17.93
C GLU A 409 40.57 -19.20 -18.13
N TYR A 410 40.67 -18.05 -17.43
CA TYR A 410 41.93 -17.32 -17.33
C TYR A 410 42.83 -18.01 -16.29
N GLY A 411 44.14 -18.03 -16.51
CA GLY A 411 45.12 -18.65 -15.60
C GLY A 411 45.07 -18.13 -14.18
N GLU A 412 44.64 -16.88 -14.00
CA GLU A 412 44.39 -16.27 -12.66
C GLU A 412 43.21 -16.93 -11.94
N LEU A 413 42.14 -17.26 -12.64
CA LEU A 413 40.99 -17.94 -12.06
C LEU A 413 41.35 -19.34 -11.59
N GLN A 414 42.18 -20.10 -12.35
CA GLN A 414 42.66 -21.40 -11.91
C GLN A 414 43.52 -21.31 -10.66
N SER A 415 44.35 -20.26 -10.54
CA SER A 415 45.16 -19.99 -9.35
C SER A 415 44.32 -19.66 -8.14
N VAL A 416 43.30 -18.82 -8.31
CA VAL A 416 42.34 -18.49 -7.26
C VAL A 416 41.58 -19.74 -6.81
N ASN A 417 41.06 -20.54 -7.74
CA ASN A 417 40.35 -21.79 -7.41
C ASN A 417 41.23 -22.76 -6.60
N LYS A 418 42.51 -22.90 -6.96
CA LYS A 418 43.46 -23.77 -6.25
C LYS A 418 43.76 -23.26 -4.83
N LEU A 419 43.95 -21.96 -4.65
CA LEU A 419 44.19 -21.36 -3.33
C LEU A 419 42.94 -21.47 -2.46
N PHE A 420 41.77 -21.19 -3.04
CA PHE A 420 40.50 -21.24 -2.32
C PHE A 420 40.16 -22.68 -1.91
N ALA A 421 40.42 -23.69 -2.76
CA ALA A 421 40.26 -25.10 -2.40
C ALA A 421 41.14 -25.54 -1.21
N ARG A 422 42.37 -25.00 -1.11
CA ARG A 422 43.24 -25.24 0.06
C ARG A 422 42.68 -24.60 1.32
N PHE A 423 42.26 -23.36 1.24
CA PHE A 423 41.62 -22.63 2.34
C PHE A 423 40.38 -23.37 2.88
N ILE A 424 39.52 -23.84 1.98
CA ILE A 424 38.35 -24.67 2.30
C ILE A 424 38.78 -25.96 3.01
N GLY A 425 39.84 -26.61 2.51
CA GLY A 425 40.38 -27.84 3.13
C GLY A 425 40.89 -27.63 4.56
N GLU A 426 41.49 -26.47 4.85
CA GLU A 426 41.93 -26.09 6.20
C GLU A 426 40.73 -25.83 7.12
N MET A 427 39.72 -25.12 6.65
CA MET A 427 38.49 -24.88 7.42
C MET A 427 37.78 -26.20 7.78
N ASN A 428 37.74 -27.14 6.87
CA ASN A 428 37.09 -28.43 7.06
C ASN A 428 37.84 -29.30 8.09
N ARG A 429 39.18 -29.17 8.19
CA ARG A 429 40.05 -29.91 9.15
C ARG A 429 40.22 -29.17 10.48
N SER A 430 39.69 -27.99 10.63
CA SER A 430 39.80 -27.19 11.85
C SER A 430 39.14 -27.90 13.04
N ASP A 431 39.80 -27.90 14.21
CA ASP A 431 39.25 -28.40 15.46
C ASP A 431 37.97 -27.61 15.87
N ASN A 432 37.82 -26.40 15.39
CA ASN A 432 36.61 -25.57 15.58
C ASN A 432 35.43 -25.98 14.67
N ASN A 433 35.65 -26.91 13.73
CA ASN A 433 34.58 -27.47 12.90
C ASN A 433 33.88 -28.61 13.66
N ILE A 434 33.21 -28.25 14.75
CA ILE A 434 32.48 -29.17 15.63
C ILE A 434 31.16 -29.63 15.00
N LEU A 435 30.54 -30.66 15.62
CA LEU A 435 29.17 -31.04 15.21
C LEU A 435 28.17 -29.92 15.51
N LEU A 436 27.18 -29.79 14.65
CA LEU A 436 26.14 -28.77 14.81
C LEU A 436 25.37 -28.92 16.12
N LEU A 437 25.22 -30.15 16.60
CA LEU A 437 24.56 -30.46 17.88
C LEU A 437 25.40 -30.11 19.10
N ASP A 438 26.74 -30.00 18.95
CA ASP A 438 27.67 -29.69 20.04
C ASP A 438 27.84 -28.18 20.27
N ILE A 439 27.11 -27.34 19.51
CA ILE A 439 27.06 -25.90 19.78
C ILE A 439 26.41 -25.73 21.17
N GLU A 440 27.15 -25.16 22.12
CA GLU A 440 26.65 -24.89 23.46
C GLU A 440 25.44 -23.96 23.40
N SER A 441 24.29 -24.46 23.81
CA SER A 441 23.13 -23.61 24.09
C SER A 441 23.48 -22.79 25.32
N GLY A 442 23.83 -21.51 25.13
CA GLY A 442 24.07 -20.61 26.27
C GLY A 442 22.89 -20.73 27.23
N ASN A 443 23.16 -21.01 28.51
CA ASN A 443 22.16 -21.08 29.55
C ASN A 443 21.28 -19.83 29.47
N GLU A 444 20.01 -19.98 29.03
CA GLU A 444 18.97 -18.99 29.26
C GLU A 444 18.76 -18.88 30.78
N THR A 445 19.50 -17.97 31.42
CA THR A 445 19.04 -17.37 32.67
C THR A 445 17.93 -16.42 32.29
N VAL A 446 16.72 -16.83 32.62
CA VAL A 446 15.40 -16.18 32.50
C VAL A 446 15.41 -14.76 33.07
#